data_1024a94a487037e58833af3e0b47d965
#
_entry.id   1024a94a487037e58833af3e0b47d965
#
_cell.length_a   1.000
_cell.length_b   1.000
_cell.length_c   1.000
_cell.angle_alpha   90.00
_cell.angle_beta   90.00
_cell.angle_gamma   90.00
#
_symmetry.space_group_name_H-M   'P 1'
#
loop_
_entity.id
_entity.type
_entity.pdbx_description
1 polymer ?
#
loop_
_entity_poly.entity_id
_entity_poly.type
_entity_poly.pdbx_seq_one_letter_code
_entity_poly.pdbx_strand_id
1 'polypeptide(L)'
;MGLSILMVGNSLTAANAMPTILASLLDAQVVAITRGGARLAEFSNPLTKTGSRVLQALDGDGAQAEHGCFDYVIAQDMSHLPATNPSAHERAVAKICELARDHNATPVLYGTWGYREGSAKLKKLGMSAAQMGQLMHEGSLRAAAAHGAIFVDMAKAVAQMEDASWFYAADGVHPSPAGSQFVAQTIADALNR
;
A
#
# COMPACT_ATOMS: atom_id res chain seq x y z
N MET A 1 -19.65 10.55 -12.58
CA MET A 1 -19.19 9.17 -12.27
C MET A 1 -18.49 9.24 -10.92
N GLY A 2 -18.68 8.26 -10.04
CA GLY A 2 -17.96 8.20 -8.77
C GLY A 2 -16.48 7.86 -8.97
N LEU A 3 -15.66 8.10 -7.96
CA LEU A 3 -14.23 7.79 -7.96
C LEU A 3 -14.00 6.27 -8.06
N SER A 4 -13.05 5.84 -8.89
CA SER A 4 -12.71 4.42 -9.10
C SER A 4 -11.23 4.15 -8.74
N ILE A 5 -10.98 3.17 -7.87
CA ILE A 5 -9.67 2.91 -7.30
C ILE A 5 -9.32 1.43 -7.42
N LEU A 6 -8.14 1.14 -7.98
CA LEU A 6 -7.53 -0.17 -7.89
C LEU A 6 -6.51 -0.18 -6.73
N MET A 7 -6.67 -1.09 -5.78
CA MET A 7 -5.70 -1.32 -4.71
C MET A 7 -4.95 -2.63 -4.93
N VAL A 8 -3.63 -2.58 -4.90
CA VAL A 8 -2.77 -3.76 -4.97
C VAL A 8 -1.86 -3.82 -3.75
N GLY A 9 -1.74 -5.00 -3.14
CA GLY A 9 -0.93 -5.16 -1.94
C GLY A 9 -1.09 -6.52 -1.26
N ASN A 10 -0.59 -6.62 -0.05
CA ASN A 10 -0.63 -7.86 0.71
C ASN A 10 -1.62 -7.81 1.88
N SER A 11 -1.35 -8.60 2.94
CA SER A 11 -2.21 -8.65 4.11
C SER A 11 -2.37 -7.32 4.84
N LEU A 12 -1.44 -6.38 4.71
CA LEU A 12 -1.58 -5.04 5.31
C LEU A 12 -2.66 -4.21 4.60
N THR A 13 -2.82 -4.38 3.29
CA THR A 13 -3.91 -3.79 2.52
C THR A 13 -5.24 -4.50 2.79
N ALA A 14 -5.22 -5.84 2.90
CA ALA A 14 -6.44 -6.63 3.10
C ALA A 14 -6.98 -6.62 4.54
N ALA A 15 -6.15 -6.24 5.54
CA ALA A 15 -6.50 -6.32 6.95
C ALA A 15 -7.79 -5.56 7.28
N ASN A 16 -8.65 -6.21 8.08
CA ASN A 16 -9.89 -5.61 8.62
C ASN A 16 -10.79 -4.94 7.56
N ALA A 17 -10.81 -5.49 6.35
CA ALA A 17 -11.56 -4.94 5.22
C ALA A 17 -11.22 -3.47 4.89
N MET A 18 -9.96 -3.05 5.07
CA MET A 18 -9.53 -1.66 4.87
C MET A 18 -9.94 -1.07 3.51
N PRO A 19 -9.90 -1.80 2.36
CA PRO A 19 -10.40 -1.28 1.09
C PRO A 19 -11.89 -0.92 1.11
N THR A 20 -12.73 -1.66 1.86
CA THR A 20 -14.15 -1.35 2.03
C THR A 20 -14.35 -0.10 2.89
N ILE A 21 -13.53 0.08 3.92
CA ILE A 21 -13.55 1.31 4.73
C ILE A 21 -13.19 2.51 3.85
N LEU A 22 -12.14 2.39 3.04
CA LEU A 22 -11.72 3.46 2.11
C LEU A 22 -12.82 3.78 1.10
N ALA A 23 -13.48 2.76 0.54
CA ALA A 23 -14.60 2.95 -0.38
C ALA A 23 -15.72 3.79 0.24
N SER A 24 -16.07 3.50 1.50
CA SER A 24 -17.10 4.26 2.25
C SER A 24 -16.67 5.70 2.55
N LEU A 25 -15.40 5.93 2.87
CA LEU A 25 -14.89 7.28 3.19
C LEU A 25 -14.85 8.21 1.97
N LEU A 26 -14.61 7.66 0.79
CA LEU A 26 -14.47 8.43 -0.46
C LEU A 26 -15.73 8.41 -1.33
N ASP A 27 -16.78 7.68 -0.95
CA ASP A 27 -17.92 7.36 -1.84
C ASP A 27 -17.42 6.84 -3.19
N ALA A 28 -16.48 5.88 -3.13
CA ALA A 28 -15.72 5.39 -4.27
C ALA A 28 -15.96 3.91 -4.52
N GLN A 29 -15.78 3.48 -5.77
CA GLN A 29 -15.62 2.07 -6.08
C GLN A 29 -14.16 1.67 -5.84
N VAL A 30 -13.91 0.70 -4.98
CA VAL A 30 -12.58 0.18 -4.70
C VAL A 30 -12.49 -1.29 -5.08
N VAL A 31 -11.66 -1.60 -6.07
CA VAL A 31 -11.29 -2.96 -6.44
C VAL A 31 -9.98 -3.31 -5.76
N ALA A 32 -9.94 -4.37 -4.95
CA ALA A 32 -8.74 -4.79 -4.23
C ALA A 32 -8.21 -6.13 -4.75
N ILE A 33 -6.99 -6.14 -5.27
CA ILE A 33 -6.27 -7.34 -5.67
C ILE A 33 -5.14 -7.55 -4.66
N THR A 34 -5.37 -8.46 -3.71
CA THR A 34 -4.43 -8.70 -2.62
C THR A 34 -3.98 -10.15 -2.54
N ARG A 35 -2.77 -10.39 -2.05
CA ARG A 35 -2.23 -11.71 -1.72
C ARG A 35 -1.32 -11.62 -0.49
N GLY A 36 -1.62 -12.40 0.55
CA GLY A 36 -0.83 -12.43 1.79
C GLY A 36 0.65 -12.67 1.52
N GLY A 37 1.51 -11.82 2.10
CA GLY A 37 2.97 -11.88 1.96
C GLY A 37 3.52 -11.57 0.57
N ALA A 38 2.72 -11.08 -0.37
CA ALA A 38 3.17 -10.71 -1.69
C ALA A 38 4.11 -9.51 -1.69
N ARG A 39 5.04 -9.48 -2.64
CA ARG A 39 5.84 -8.30 -2.98
C ARG A 39 5.15 -7.54 -4.11
N LEU A 40 5.33 -6.24 -4.15
CA LEU A 40 4.74 -5.39 -5.18
C LEU A 40 5.16 -5.82 -6.61
N ALA A 41 6.38 -6.31 -6.77
CA ALA A 41 6.88 -6.84 -8.04
C ALA A 41 6.03 -8.00 -8.63
N GLU A 42 5.24 -8.69 -7.81
CA GLU A 42 4.35 -9.74 -8.30
C GLU A 42 3.12 -9.17 -9.00
N PHE A 43 2.64 -8.02 -8.56
CA PHE A 43 1.44 -7.37 -9.11
C PHE A 43 1.71 -6.68 -10.45
N SER A 44 2.95 -6.28 -10.72
CA SER A 44 3.37 -5.71 -12.01
C SER A 44 3.93 -6.74 -13.00
N ASN A 45 3.94 -8.03 -12.64
CA ASN A 45 4.43 -9.10 -13.51
C ASN A 45 3.26 -9.91 -14.09
N PRO A 46 2.95 -9.79 -15.40
CA PRO A 46 1.82 -10.46 -16.03
C PRO A 46 1.91 -12.01 -15.99
N LEU A 47 3.10 -12.55 -15.76
CA LEU A 47 3.30 -14.00 -15.65
C LEU A 47 2.89 -14.58 -14.30
N THR A 48 2.63 -13.72 -13.30
CA THR A 48 2.08 -14.15 -12.01
C THR A 48 0.56 -14.11 -12.03
N LYS A 49 -0.07 -14.97 -11.21
CA LYS A 49 -1.53 -14.97 -11.08
C LYS A 49 -2.08 -13.61 -10.59
N THR A 50 -1.38 -12.96 -9.68
CA THR A 50 -1.77 -11.62 -9.18
C THR A 50 -1.57 -10.55 -10.23
N GLY A 51 -0.45 -10.53 -10.95
CA GLY A 51 -0.18 -9.56 -11.99
C GLY A 51 -1.11 -9.70 -13.20
N SER A 52 -1.43 -10.94 -13.62
CA SER A 52 -2.44 -11.17 -14.66
C SER A 52 -3.80 -10.60 -14.28
N ARG A 53 -4.23 -10.74 -13.01
CA ARG A 53 -5.48 -10.14 -12.52
C ARG A 53 -5.44 -8.61 -12.49
N VAL A 54 -4.28 -8.03 -12.18
CA VAL A 54 -4.10 -6.57 -12.20
C VAL A 54 -4.25 -6.04 -13.62
N LEU A 55 -3.60 -6.68 -14.61
CA LEU A 55 -3.73 -6.30 -16.01
C LEU A 55 -5.18 -6.44 -16.50
N GLN A 56 -5.83 -7.57 -16.23
CA GLN A 56 -7.24 -7.77 -16.60
C GLN A 56 -8.16 -6.67 -16.02
N ALA A 57 -7.91 -6.27 -14.77
CA ALA A 57 -8.69 -5.19 -14.15
C ALA A 57 -8.43 -3.83 -14.84
N LEU A 58 -7.16 -3.53 -15.17
CA LEU A 58 -6.78 -2.29 -15.84
C LEU A 58 -7.23 -2.23 -17.30
N ASP A 59 -7.20 -3.36 -18.01
CA ASP A 59 -7.67 -3.47 -19.40
C ASP A 59 -9.20 -3.43 -19.53
N GLY A 60 -9.92 -3.46 -18.42
CA GLY A 60 -11.37 -3.52 -18.43
C GLY A 60 -11.93 -4.91 -18.79
N ASP A 61 -11.09 -5.96 -18.73
CA ASP A 61 -11.47 -7.33 -19.02
C ASP A 61 -11.85 -8.08 -17.73
N GLY A 62 -13.12 -8.45 -17.57
CA GLY A 62 -13.59 -9.30 -16.48
C GLY A 62 -14.75 -8.73 -15.67
N ALA A 63 -15.30 -9.52 -14.73
CA ALA A 63 -16.47 -9.21 -13.92
C ALA A 63 -16.30 -8.01 -12.95
N GLN A 64 -15.12 -7.39 -12.91
CA GLN A 64 -14.80 -6.20 -12.10
C GLN A 64 -14.60 -4.95 -12.98
N ALA A 65 -14.76 -5.08 -14.27
CA ALA A 65 -14.54 -4.04 -15.27
C ALA A 65 -15.78 -3.20 -15.58
N GLU A 66 -16.76 -3.16 -14.70
CA GLU A 66 -17.97 -2.37 -14.96
C GLU A 66 -17.69 -0.89 -15.25
N HIS A 67 -16.44 -0.41 -15.06
CA HIS A 67 -16.10 1.01 -15.19
C HIS A 67 -14.86 1.30 -16.07
N GLY A 68 -14.19 0.32 -16.63
CA GLY A 68 -13.17 0.48 -17.69
C GLY A 68 -11.95 1.37 -17.42
N CYS A 69 -11.95 2.21 -16.39
CA CYS A 69 -10.86 3.11 -16.04
C CYS A 69 -10.82 3.32 -14.54
N PHE A 70 -9.62 3.26 -13.96
CA PHE A 70 -9.37 3.67 -12.57
C PHE A 70 -8.79 5.09 -12.53
N ASP A 71 -9.24 5.91 -11.59
CA ASP A 71 -8.66 7.22 -11.33
C ASP A 71 -7.32 7.08 -10.61
N TYR A 72 -7.23 6.09 -9.70
CA TYR A 72 -6.04 5.81 -8.92
C TYR A 72 -5.67 4.33 -8.90
N VAL A 73 -4.36 4.05 -8.93
CA VAL A 73 -3.77 2.76 -8.56
C VAL A 73 -2.99 2.93 -7.27
N ILE A 74 -3.53 2.42 -6.16
CA ILE A 74 -2.89 2.47 -4.85
C ILE A 74 -2.09 1.19 -4.64
N ALA A 75 -0.77 1.32 -4.51
CA ALA A 75 0.15 0.20 -4.44
C ALA A 75 0.87 0.13 -3.09
N GLN A 76 0.88 -1.06 -2.47
CA GLN A 76 1.58 -1.36 -1.22
C GLN A 76 2.52 -2.54 -1.41
N ASP A 77 3.79 -2.37 -1.04
CA ASP A 77 4.81 -3.41 -1.13
C ASP A 77 4.93 -4.22 0.17
N MET A 78 5.80 -5.22 0.16
CA MET A 78 6.13 -5.99 1.38
C MET A 78 6.63 -5.06 2.48
N SER A 79 6.03 -5.19 3.65
CA SER A 79 6.09 -4.25 4.77
C SER A 79 7.49 -3.82 5.23
N HIS A 80 8.53 -4.61 5.04
CA HIS A 80 9.89 -4.27 5.45
C HIS A 80 10.84 -4.01 4.27
N LEU A 81 10.36 -4.18 3.04
CA LEU A 81 11.24 -4.12 1.86
C LEU A 81 11.87 -2.73 1.64
N PRO A 82 11.18 -1.60 1.86
CA PRO A 82 11.81 -0.29 1.76
C PRO A 82 13.02 -0.12 2.68
N ALA A 83 12.99 -0.76 3.87
CA ALA A 83 14.09 -0.72 4.84
C ALA A 83 15.20 -1.73 4.54
N THR A 84 14.86 -2.92 4.03
CA THR A 84 15.81 -4.04 3.91
C THR A 84 16.37 -4.23 2.50
N ASN A 85 15.65 -3.78 1.48
CA ASN A 85 16.09 -3.82 0.09
C ASN A 85 15.44 -2.67 -0.71
N PRO A 86 15.85 -1.41 -0.45
CA PRO A 86 15.24 -0.23 -1.06
C PRO A 86 15.32 -0.22 -2.59
N SER A 87 16.39 -0.79 -3.17
CA SER A 87 16.52 -0.86 -4.63
C SER A 87 15.52 -1.83 -5.26
N ALA A 88 15.18 -2.95 -4.61
CA ALA A 88 14.13 -3.84 -5.11
C ALA A 88 12.75 -3.20 -4.97
N HIS A 89 12.50 -2.49 -3.86
CA HIS A 89 11.30 -1.70 -3.66
C HIS A 89 11.12 -0.65 -4.76
N GLU A 90 12.14 0.18 -5.00
CA GLU A 90 12.09 1.24 -6.01
C GLU A 90 11.81 0.70 -7.41
N ARG A 91 12.45 -0.42 -7.82
CA ARG A 91 12.16 -1.06 -9.11
C ARG A 91 10.71 -1.56 -9.22
N ALA A 92 10.14 -2.05 -8.13
CA ALA A 92 8.74 -2.50 -8.11
C ALA A 92 7.78 -1.31 -8.19
N VAL A 93 8.07 -0.21 -7.48
CA VAL A 93 7.32 1.05 -7.55
C VAL A 93 7.37 1.64 -8.95
N ALA A 94 8.55 1.68 -9.58
CA ALA A 94 8.71 2.14 -10.96
C ALA A 94 7.73 1.43 -11.91
N LYS A 95 7.73 0.11 -11.89
CA LYS A 95 6.88 -0.71 -12.77
C LYS A 95 5.38 -0.52 -12.53
N ILE A 96 4.96 -0.43 -11.28
CA ILE A 96 3.53 -0.25 -11.00
C ILE A 96 3.08 1.18 -11.33
N CYS A 97 3.95 2.18 -11.18
CA CYS A 97 3.67 3.55 -11.58
C CYS A 97 3.58 3.69 -13.12
N GLU A 98 4.44 3.01 -13.85
CA GLU A 98 4.38 2.92 -15.32
C GLU A 98 3.05 2.28 -15.74
N LEU A 99 2.73 1.10 -15.20
CA LEU A 99 1.49 0.39 -15.49
C LEU A 99 0.24 1.22 -15.20
N ALA A 100 0.20 1.96 -14.09
CA ALA A 100 -0.91 2.85 -13.77
C ALA A 100 -1.09 3.94 -14.83
N ARG A 101 0.00 4.60 -15.23
CA ARG A 101 -0.05 5.68 -16.24
C ARG A 101 -0.41 5.19 -17.64
N ASP A 102 0.06 4.01 -18.02
CA ASP A 102 -0.29 3.39 -19.31
C ASP A 102 -1.81 3.16 -19.44
N HIS A 103 -2.51 3.08 -18.29
CA HIS A 103 -3.96 2.97 -18.20
C HIS A 103 -4.64 4.26 -17.71
N ASN A 104 -3.97 5.42 -17.83
CA ASN A 104 -4.47 6.75 -17.45
C ASN A 104 -4.86 6.90 -15.97
N ALA A 105 -4.34 6.05 -15.08
CA ALA A 105 -4.56 6.14 -13.64
C ALA A 105 -3.42 6.89 -12.95
N THR A 106 -3.73 7.61 -11.89
CA THR A 106 -2.73 8.26 -11.05
C THR A 106 -2.13 7.24 -10.07
N PRO A 107 -0.80 7.04 -10.07
CA PRO A 107 -0.16 6.14 -9.13
C PRO A 107 -0.08 6.74 -7.73
N VAL A 108 -0.40 5.93 -6.73
CA VAL A 108 -0.32 6.25 -5.31
C VAL A 108 0.52 5.20 -4.60
N LEU A 109 1.60 5.59 -3.95
CA LEU A 109 2.37 4.70 -3.11
C LEU A 109 1.86 4.77 -1.67
N TYR A 110 1.24 3.71 -1.22
CA TYR A 110 0.87 3.49 0.16
C TYR A 110 2.06 2.90 0.91
N GLY A 111 2.91 3.77 1.50
CA GLY A 111 4.04 3.38 2.34
C GLY A 111 3.56 2.88 3.70
N THR A 112 4.07 1.73 4.14
CA THR A 112 3.69 1.13 5.40
C THR A 112 4.57 1.62 6.56
N TRP A 113 4.37 1.12 7.76
CA TRP A 113 4.95 1.55 9.03
C TRP A 113 6.03 0.61 9.56
N GLY A 114 6.83 1.08 10.52
CA GLY A 114 7.74 0.24 11.30
C GLY A 114 6.96 -0.74 12.18
N TYR A 115 7.50 -1.93 12.41
CA TYR A 115 6.89 -2.90 13.31
C TYR A 115 6.95 -2.42 14.75
N ARG A 116 5.97 -2.85 15.57
CA ARG A 116 5.91 -2.51 17.00
C ARG A 116 7.19 -2.98 17.71
N GLU A 117 7.72 -2.11 18.57
CA GLU A 117 8.89 -2.45 19.40
C GLU A 117 8.64 -3.76 20.19
N GLY A 118 9.67 -4.60 20.24
CA GLY A 118 9.60 -5.90 20.89
C GLY A 118 8.91 -7.02 20.10
N SER A 119 8.30 -6.74 18.94
CA SER A 119 7.66 -7.77 18.12
C SER A 119 8.68 -8.80 17.61
N ALA A 120 8.25 -10.06 17.45
CA ALA A 120 9.11 -11.15 17.01
C ALA A 120 9.70 -10.92 15.61
N LYS A 121 8.95 -10.28 14.72
CA LYS A 121 9.43 -9.95 13.37
C LYS A 121 10.47 -8.83 13.39
N LEU A 122 10.29 -7.80 14.21
CA LEU A 122 11.27 -6.72 14.35
C LEU A 122 12.61 -7.26 14.89
N LYS A 123 12.56 -8.12 15.93
CA LYS A 123 13.75 -8.78 16.47
C LYS A 123 14.54 -9.55 15.41
N LYS A 124 13.85 -10.23 14.49
CA LYS A 124 14.49 -10.94 13.37
C LYS A 124 15.16 -10.02 12.36
N LEU A 125 14.71 -8.78 12.23
CA LEU A 125 15.32 -7.78 11.35
C LEU A 125 16.56 -7.13 11.97
N GLY A 126 16.79 -7.29 13.28
CA GLY A 126 17.97 -6.75 13.97
C GLY A 126 18.03 -5.23 14.05
N MET A 127 16.86 -4.55 14.03
CA MET A 127 16.75 -3.10 14.12
C MET A 127 15.69 -2.69 15.15
N SER A 128 15.72 -1.44 15.61
CA SER A 128 14.66 -0.87 16.44
C SER A 128 13.45 -0.44 15.60
N ALA A 129 12.29 -0.25 16.24
CA ALA A 129 11.09 0.25 15.57
C ALA A 129 11.34 1.65 14.93
N ALA A 130 12.05 2.52 15.63
CA ALA A 130 12.41 3.85 15.14
C ALA A 130 13.30 3.78 13.89
N GLN A 131 14.35 2.95 13.91
CA GLN A 131 15.21 2.74 12.75
C GLN A 131 14.44 2.17 11.56
N MET A 132 13.58 1.16 11.80
CA MET A 132 12.74 0.61 10.74
C MET A 132 11.82 1.68 10.15
N GLY A 133 11.11 2.42 10.99
CA GLY A 133 10.19 3.49 10.57
C GLY A 133 10.89 4.55 9.72
N GLN A 134 12.08 5.00 10.13
CA GLN A 134 12.87 5.97 9.37
C GLN A 134 13.29 5.42 8.00
N LEU A 135 13.84 4.22 7.94
CA LEU A 135 14.25 3.59 6.67
C LEU A 135 13.06 3.32 5.74
N MET A 136 11.89 2.98 6.30
CA MET A 136 10.65 2.81 5.55
C MET A 136 10.19 4.12 4.92
N HIS A 137 10.18 5.20 5.71
CA HIS A 137 9.88 6.55 5.24
C HIS A 137 10.82 6.97 4.11
N GLU A 138 12.13 6.95 4.36
CA GLU A 138 13.15 7.39 3.39
C GLU A 138 13.12 6.59 2.09
N GLY A 139 13.02 5.26 2.18
CA GLY A 139 12.97 4.37 1.02
C GLY A 139 11.72 4.59 0.17
N SER A 140 10.56 4.73 0.81
CA SER A 140 9.29 4.92 0.10
C SER A 140 9.16 6.36 -0.44
N LEU A 141 9.59 7.38 0.31
CA LEU A 141 9.59 8.77 -0.16
C LEU A 141 10.45 8.93 -1.43
N ARG A 142 11.66 8.36 -1.41
CA ARG A 142 12.55 8.39 -2.57
C ARG A 142 11.91 7.69 -3.77
N ALA A 143 11.35 6.50 -3.59
CA ALA A 143 10.71 5.75 -4.67
C ALA A 143 9.49 6.51 -5.24
N ALA A 144 8.64 7.07 -4.38
CA ALA A 144 7.49 7.87 -4.81
C ALA A 144 7.91 9.11 -5.60
N ALA A 145 8.89 9.87 -5.10
CA ALA A 145 9.40 11.08 -5.74
C ALA A 145 10.07 10.78 -7.09
N ALA A 146 10.87 9.72 -7.18
CA ALA A 146 11.55 9.32 -8.40
C ALA A 146 10.57 8.92 -9.53
N HIS A 147 9.41 8.40 -9.15
CA HIS A 147 8.41 7.90 -10.11
C HIS A 147 7.10 8.70 -10.09
N GLY A 148 7.06 9.89 -9.49
CA GLY A 148 5.93 10.82 -9.53
C GLY A 148 4.63 10.22 -9.00
N ALA A 149 4.70 9.39 -7.95
CA ALA A 149 3.54 8.85 -7.26
C ALA A 149 3.11 9.79 -6.12
N ILE A 150 1.80 9.88 -5.86
CA ILE A 150 1.31 10.44 -4.60
C ILE A 150 1.81 9.54 -3.47
N PHE A 151 2.42 10.12 -2.44
CA PHE A 151 2.96 9.34 -1.32
C PHE A 151 2.09 9.46 -0.07
N VAL A 152 1.57 8.33 0.39
CA VAL A 152 0.87 8.19 1.67
C VAL A 152 1.84 7.64 2.70
N ASP A 153 2.35 8.50 3.56
CA ASP A 153 3.45 8.20 4.48
C ASP A 153 2.96 7.70 5.84
N MET A 154 2.62 6.42 5.90
CA MET A 154 2.20 5.80 7.15
C MET A 154 3.35 5.61 8.15
N ALA A 155 4.60 5.49 7.68
CA ALA A 155 5.74 5.36 8.59
C ALA A 155 5.88 6.62 9.46
N LYS A 156 5.78 7.79 8.84
CA LYS A 156 5.79 9.08 9.54
C LYS A 156 4.53 9.26 10.41
N ALA A 157 3.35 8.94 9.88
CA ALA A 157 2.10 9.08 10.61
C ALA A 157 2.08 8.25 11.90
N VAL A 158 2.53 6.99 11.85
CA VAL A 158 2.60 6.12 13.04
C VAL A 158 3.71 6.55 14.00
N ALA A 159 4.86 7.00 13.49
CA ALA A 159 5.97 7.47 14.33
C ALA A 159 5.64 8.76 15.10
N GLN A 160 4.65 9.54 14.66
CA GLN A 160 4.20 10.77 15.31
C GLN A 160 3.10 10.53 16.38
N MET A 161 2.62 9.30 16.55
CA MET A 161 1.66 8.97 17.58
C MET A 161 2.33 8.99 18.96
N GLU A 162 1.72 9.63 19.95
CA GLU A 162 2.16 9.60 21.34
C GLU A 162 2.11 8.16 21.90
N ASP A 163 1.04 7.44 21.60
CA ASP A 163 0.90 6.02 21.87
C ASP A 163 0.38 5.29 20.61
N ALA A 164 1.25 4.51 20.00
CA ALA A 164 0.90 3.70 18.83
C ALA A 164 0.43 2.27 19.20
N SER A 165 0.26 1.95 20.48
CA SER A 165 -0.09 0.58 20.91
C SER A 165 -1.42 0.10 20.34
N TRP A 166 -2.40 0.97 20.24
CA TRP A 166 -3.74 0.70 19.69
C TRP A 166 -3.73 0.43 18.17
N PHE A 167 -2.71 0.95 17.47
CA PHE A 167 -2.59 0.82 16.02
C PHE A 167 -2.31 -0.62 15.59
N TYR A 168 -1.57 -1.38 16.39
CA TYR A 168 -1.11 -2.71 16.03
C TYR A 168 -2.06 -3.82 16.52
N ALA A 169 -2.19 -4.86 15.70
CA ALA A 169 -2.69 -6.15 16.15
C ALA A 169 -1.69 -6.82 17.12
N ALA A 170 -2.09 -7.96 17.69
CA ALA A 170 -1.27 -8.67 18.68
C ALA A 170 0.14 -9.04 18.18
N ASP A 171 0.30 -9.32 16.89
CA ASP A 171 1.58 -9.68 16.28
C ASP A 171 2.57 -8.51 16.15
N GLY A 172 2.10 -7.28 16.36
CA GLY A 172 2.91 -6.06 16.27
C GLY A 172 3.35 -5.70 14.85
N VAL A 173 2.69 -6.25 13.83
CA VAL A 173 2.96 -6.04 12.41
C VAL A 173 1.72 -5.54 11.69
N HIS A 174 0.63 -6.30 11.77
CA HIS A 174 -0.64 -5.95 11.14
C HIS A 174 -1.33 -4.83 11.92
N PRO A 175 -2.14 -4.03 11.25
CA PRO A 175 -2.95 -3.03 11.95
C PRO A 175 -4.08 -3.72 12.71
N SER A 176 -4.46 -3.16 13.85
CA SER A 176 -5.72 -3.48 14.52
C SER A 176 -6.92 -3.00 13.69
N PRO A 177 -8.17 -3.31 14.04
CA PRO A 177 -9.34 -2.69 13.39
C PRO A 177 -9.30 -1.16 13.40
N ALA A 178 -8.93 -0.54 14.53
CA ALA A 178 -8.76 0.91 14.63
C ALA A 178 -7.57 1.40 13.79
N GLY A 179 -6.47 0.64 13.75
CA GLY A 179 -5.32 0.92 12.90
C GLY A 179 -5.69 0.90 11.41
N SER A 180 -6.49 -0.07 10.95
CA SER A 180 -6.95 -0.11 9.56
C SER A 180 -7.88 1.05 9.21
N GLN A 181 -8.70 1.51 10.14
CA GLN A 181 -9.52 2.72 9.95
C GLN A 181 -8.66 3.97 9.84
N PHE A 182 -7.63 4.09 10.67
CA PHE A 182 -6.66 5.18 10.59
C PHE A 182 -5.91 5.17 9.24
N VAL A 183 -5.50 4.00 8.75
CA VAL A 183 -4.88 3.85 7.44
C VAL A 183 -5.81 4.33 6.33
N ALA A 184 -7.05 3.84 6.31
CA ALA A 184 -8.03 4.23 5.29
C ALA A 184 -8.29 5.75 5.30
N GLN A 185 -8.42 6.36 6.50
CA GLN A 185 -8.61 7.81 6.64
C GLN A 185 -7.39 8.57 6.11
N THR A 186 -6.16 8.14 6.45
CA THR A 186 -4.93 8.79 5.97
C THR A 186 -4.81 8.74 4.45
N ILE A 187 -5.21 7.61 3.82
CA ILE A 187 -5.27 7.50 2.36
C ILE A 187 -6.34 8.45 1.80
N ALA A 188 -7.53 8.46 2.36
CA ALA A 188 -8.62 9.34 1.93
C ALA A 188 -8.22 10.82 1.99
N ASP A 189 -7.58 11.25 3.08
CA ASP A 189 -7.10 12.62 3.27
C ASP A 189 -6.02 13.01 2.24
N ALA A 190 -5.19 12.05 1.83
CA ALA A 190 -4.17 12.28 0.81
C ALA A 190 -4.75 12.42 -0.61
N LEU A 191 -5.87 11.75 -0.90
CA LEU A 191 -6.53 11.82 -2.21
C LEU A 191 -7.49 13.03 -2.35
N ASN A 192 -7.94 13.61 -1.25
CA ASN A 192 -8.83 14.78 -1.23
C ASN A 192 -8.07 16.13 -1.25
N ARG A 193 -6.75 16.12 -1.41
CA ARG A 193 -5.89 17.31 -1.51
C ARG A 193 -5.68 17.67 -2.97
#